data_66504b69a7451c94837378b5ec49b4cd
#
_entry.id   66504b69a7451c94837378b5ec49b4cd
#
_cell.length_a   1.000
_cell.length_b   1.000
_cell.length_c   1.000
_cell.angle_alpha   90.00
_cell.angle_beta   90.00
_cell.angle_gamma   90.00
#
_symmetry.space_group_name_H-M   'P 1'
#
loop_
_entity.id
_entity.type
_entity.pdbx_description
1 polymer ?
#
loop_
_entity_poly.entity_id
_entity_poly.type
_entity_poly.pdbx_seq_one_letter_code
_entity_poly.pdbx_strand_id
1 'polypeptide(L)'
;MIKLVAFDWNGTLLSDTAITLRSENAALKAVGREPITLLQFQKAFDIPITKYWKNLGMTENFFKKHLLTIEDVFHSIYEKNVNAARTRSGAKGVLKFLRQSKITMVIYSNHNIPNIHRQLVRLNIDGLFDRILANKKAGENAHVFARHKEHLLNEFIKQKKYKPHEVISVGDTEEEIQIGKTYGYYTVAITGGYNTTIRLA
;
A
#
# COMPACT_ATOMS: atom_id res chain seq x y z
N MET A 1 -13.93 -5.40 -22.00
CA MET A 1 -12.83 -4.41 -22.14
C MET A 1 -12.58 -3.77 -20.80
N ILE A 2 -11.33 -3.59 -20.39
CA ILE A 2 -10.96 -2.94 -19.12
C ILE A 2 -11.30 -1.45 -19.18
N LYS A 3 -11.90 -0.93 -18.12
CA LYS A 3 -12.29 0.48 -17.99
C LYS A 3 -11.66 1.16 -16.78
N LEU A 4 -11.26 0.39 -15.76
CA LEU A 4 -10.67 0.87 -14.52
C LEU A 4 -9.41 0.08 -14.16
N VAL A 5 -8.34 0.78 -13.84
CA VAL A 5 -7.17 0.20 -13.19
C VAL A 5 -7.00 0.90 -11.83
N ALA A 6 -7.07 0.12 -10.77
CA ALA A 6 -6.87 0.55 -9.39
C ALA A 6 -5.46 0.13 -8.95
N PHE A 7 -4.64 1.10 -8.58
CA PHE A 7 -3.26 0.89 -8.15
C PHE A 7 -3.14 1.06 -6.64
N ASP A 8 -2.50 0.12 -5.97
CA ASP A 8 -1.93 0.41 -4.68
C ASP A 8 -0.78 1.41 -4.81
N TRP A 9 -0.41 2.06 -3.70
CA TRP A 9 0.59 3.13 -3.70
C TRP A 9 1.96 2.64 -3.23
N ASN A 10 2.09 2.30 -1.95
CA ASN A 10 3.35 1.92 -1.31
C ASN A 10 3.81 0.54 -1.78
N GLY A 11 5.08 0.39 -2.17
CA GLY A 11 5.57 -0.88 -2.71
C GLY A 11 5.12 -1.17 -4.14
N THR A 12 4.05 -0.56 -4.64
CA THR A 12 3.47 -0.77 -5.97
C THR A 12 3.88 0.33 -6.97
N LEU A 13 3.35 1.52 -6.86
CA LEU A 13 3.74 2.66 -7.69
C LEU A 13 4.94 3.41 -7.11
N LEU A 14 5.00 3.56 -5.80
CA LEU A 14 6.11 4.13 -5.07
C LEU A 14 7.10 3.03 -4.68
N SER A 15 8.37 3.19 -5.05
CA SER A 15 9.44 2.26 -4.70
C SER A 15 10.02 2.62 -3.33
N ASP A 16 9.31 2.33 -2.26
CA ASP A 16 9.65 2.72 -0.90
C ASP A 16 9.96 1.57 0.06
N THR A 17 9.97 0.32 -0.41
CA THR A 17 10.16 -0.88 0.41
C THR A 17 11.41 -0.80 1.32
N ALA A 18 12.53 -0.27 0.81
CA ALA A 18 13.75 -0.11 1.62
C ALA A 18 13.61 0.95 2.71
N ILE A 19 12.83 2.02 2.44
CA ILE A 19 12.55 3.08 3.42
C ILE A 19 11.62 2.54 4.49
N THR A 20 10.58 1.81 4.11
CA THR A 20 9.66 1.14 5.03
C THR A 20 10.40 0.17 5.94
N LEU A 21 11.25 -0.71 5.40
CA LEU A 21 12.05 -1.64 6.21
C LEU A 21 12.97 -0.90 7.20
N ARG A 22 13.59 0.22 6.78
CA ARG A 22 14.41 1.05 7.68
C ARG A 22 13.57 1.62 8.81
N SER A 23 12.38 2.11 8.51
CA SER A 23 11.46 2.68 9.50
C SER A 23 10.94 1.62 10.47
N GLU A 24 10.61 0.43 9.97
CA GLU A 24 10.25 -0.73 10.77
C GLU A 24 11.39 -1.14 11.72
N ASN A 25 12.61 -1.23 11.23
CA ASN A 25 13.75 -1.61 12.06
C ASN A 25 14.06 -0.56 13.15
N ALA A 26 13.84 0.71 12.87
CA ALA A 26 13.94 1.75 13.89
C ALA A 26 12.84 1.61 14.95
N ALA A 27 11.60 1.32 14.55
CA ALA A 27 10.49 1.08 15.46
C ALA A 27 10.70 -0.18 16.32
N LEU A 28 11.16 -1.29 15.71
CA LEU A 28 11.52 -2.51 16.41
C LEU A 28 12.57 -2.26 17.49
N LYS A 29 13.65 -1.55 17.13
CA LYS A 29 14.72 -1.19 18.07
C LYS A 29 14.21 -0.34 19.23
N ALA A 30 13.31 0.59 18.97
CA ALA A 30 12.73 1.47 20.00
C ALA A 30 11.93 0.70 21.06
N VAL A 31 11.41 -0.48 20.72
CA VAL A 31 10.67 -1.35 21.64
C VAL A 31 11.47 -2.58 22.11
N GLY A 32 12.80 -2.54 21.95
CA GLY A 32 13.71 -3.60 22.42
C GLY A 32 13.68 -4.89 21.61
N ARG A 33 13.34 -4.79 20.30
CA ARG A 33 13.34 -5.94 19.37
C ARG A 33 14.49 -5.83 18.38
N GLU A 34 14.97 -6.98 17.92
CA GLU A 34 16.03 -7.03 16.92
C GLU A 34 15.51 -6.59 15.54
N PRO A 35 16.38 -5.94 14.74
CA PRO A 35 16.09 -5.62 13.35
C PRO A 35 15.82 -6.87 12.52
N ILE A 36 14.98 -6.72 11.50
CA ILE A 36 14.64 -7.80 10.56
C ILE A 36 15.24 -7.53 9.18
N THR A 37 15.50 -8.61 8.45
CA THR A 37 15.91 -8.55 7.05
C THR A 37 14.73 -8.26 6.13
N LEU A 38 15.01 -7.86 4.88
CA LEU A 38 13.97 -7.67 3.86
C LEU A 38 13.12 -8.94 3.67
N LEU A 39 13.76 -10.10 3.64
CA LEU A 39 13.04 -11.37 3.47
C LEU A 39 12.11 -11.67 4.65
N GLN A 40 12.53 -11.39 5.88
CA GLN A 40 11.68 -11.54 7.06
C GLN A 40 10.51 -10.55 7.04
N PHE A 41 10.76 -9.29 6.67
CA PHE A 41 9.71 -8.29 6.45
C PHE A 41 8.69 -8.80 5.43
N GLN A 42 9.13 -9.19 4.23
CA GLN A 42 8.26 -9.62 3.15
C GLN A 42 7.47 -10.90 3.46
N LYS A 43 8.04 -11.82 4.25
CA LYS A 43 7.33 -13.02 4.71
C LYS A 43 6.27 -12.71 5.76
N ALA A 44 6.54 -11.73 6.63
CA ALA A 44 5.69 -11.40 7.75
C ALA A 44 4.59 -10.38 7.39
N PHE A 45 4.87 -9.45 6.45
CA PHE A 45 3.98 -8.32 6.17
C PHE A 45 2.58 -8.74 5.78
N ASP A 46 1.59 -8.19 6.46
CA ASP A 46 0.17 -8.48 6.26
C ASP A 46 -0.71 -7.29 6.71
N ILE A 47 -1.94 -7.25 6.24
CA ILE A 47 -2.97 -6.31 6.66
C ILE A 47 -4.16 -7.13 7.22
N PRO A 48 -4.67 -6.74 8.41
CA PRO A 48 -4.31 -5.59 9.25
C PRO A 48 -2.91 -5.70 9.86
N ILE A 49 -2.31 -4.57 10.22
CA ILE A 49 -0.94 -4.51 10.77
C ILE A 49 -0.76 -5.35 12.05
N THR A 50 -1.80 -5.54 12.83
CA THR A 50 -1.79 -6.47 13.98
C THR A 50 -1.41 -7.89 13.58
N LYS A 51 -1.78 -8.33 12.37
CA LYS A 51 -1.40 -9.64 11.82
C LYS A 51 0.08 -9.69 11.47
N TYR A 52 0.61 -8.62 10.86
CA TYR A 52 2.03 -8.47 10.59
C TYR A 52 2.87 -8.60 11.87
N TRP A 53 2.51 -7.89 12.93
CA TRP A 53 3.23 -7.96 14.20
C TRP A 53 3.15 -9.34 14.86
N LYS A 54 2.00 -10.01 14.76
CA LYS A 54 1.84 -11.40 15.19
C LYS A 54 2.76 -12.34 14.40
N ASN A 55 2.89 -12.14 13.09
CA ASN A 55 3.79 -12.92 12.23
C ASN A 55 5.27 -12.73 12.60
N LEU A 56 5.63 -11.58 13.21
CA LEU A 56 6.95 -11.32 13.79
C LEU A 56 7.11 -11.86 15.22
N GLY A 57 6.15 -12.64 15.73
CA GLY A 57 6.21 -13.25 17.06
C GLY A 57 5.87 -12.31 18.22
N MET A 58 5.14 -11.23 17.96
CA MET A 58 4.68 -10.33 19.01
C MET A 58 3.30 -10.71 19.51
N THR A 59 3.11 -10.67 20.83
CA THR A 59 1.80 -10.86 21.43
C THR A 59 0.94 -9.59 21.28
N GLU A 60 -0.38 -9.77 21.33
CA GLU A 60 -1.30 -8.64 21.28
C GLU A 60 -1.08 -7.64 22.41
N ASN A 61 -0.79 -8.13 23.61
CA ASN A 61 -0.48 -7.28 24.76
C ASN A 61 0.80 -6.47 24.55
N PHE A 62 1.85 -7.07 23.99
CA PHE A 62 3.08 -6.36 23.64
C PHE A 62 2.78 -5.25 22.63
N PHE A 63 2.06 -5.58 21.57
CA PHE A 63 1.69 -4.62 20.53
C PHE A 63 0.87 -3.45 21.09
N LYS A 64 -0.20 -3.73 21.84
CA LYS A 64 -1.04 -2.69 22.47
C LYS A 64 -0.23 -1.76 23.38
N LYS A 65 0.69 -2.31 24.16
CA LYS A 65 1.55 -1.54 25.05
C LYS A 65 2.50 -0.59 24.31
N HIS A 66 2.98 -1.00 23.14
CA HIS A 66 4.03 -0.29 22.41
C HIS A 66 3.55 0.41 21.15
N LEU A 67 2.25 0.34 20.82
CA LEU A 67 1.67 0.85 19.57
C LEU A 67 2.08 2.29 19.27
N LEU A 68 1.90 3.21 20.23
CA LEU A 68 2.22 4.62 20.02
C LEU A 68 3.71 4.84 19.74
N THR A 69 4.60 4.17 20.48
CA THR A 69 6.05 4.26 20.24
C THR A 69 6.42 3.75 18.86
N ILE A 70 5.82 2.63 18.45
CA ILE A 70 6.05 2.03 17.14
C ILE A 70 5.61 2.99 16.03
N GLU A 71 4.40 3.52 16.11
CA GLU A 71 3.86 4.44 15.11
C GLU A 71 4.67 5.74 15.04
N ASP A 72 4.97 6.35 16.18
CA ASP A 72 5.72 7.61 16.24
C ASP A 72 7.12 7.46 15.62
N VAL A 73 7.84 6.42 15.99
CA VAL A 73 9.19 6.17 15.46
C VAL A 73 9.13 5.82 13.98
N PHE A 74 8.22 4.92 13.59
CA PHE A 74 8.04 4.55 12.18
C PHE A 74 7.77 5.79 11.33
N HIS A 75 6.76 6.58 11.65
CA HIS A 75 6.37 7.75 10.89
C HIS A 75 7.46 8.83 10.89
N SER A 76 8.14 9.06 12.02
CA SER A 76 9.25 10.01 12.08
C SER A 76 10.38 9.65 11.10
N ILE A 77 10.75 8.39 11.01
CA ILE A 77 11.81 7.94 10.10
C ILE A 77 11.32 7.88 8.65
N TYR A 78 10.11 7.37 8.43
CA TYR A 78 9.52 7.27 7.09
C TYR A 78 9.38 8.63 6.43
N GLU A 79 8.74 9.60 7.09
CA GLU A 79 8.50 10.93 6.54
C GLU A 79 9.80 11.70 6.23
N LYS A 80 10.86 11.51 7.03
CA LYS A 80 12.18 12.09 6.73
C LYS A 80 12.81 11.55 5.45
N ASN A 81 12.52 10.30 5.09
CA ASN A 81 13.23 9.59 4.02
C ASN A 81 12.37 9.37 2.76
N VAL A 82 11.04 9.41 2.85
CA VAL A 82 10.15 9.06 1.74
C VAL A 82 10.33 9.94 0.50
N ASN A 83 10.85 11.16 0.67
CA ASN A 83 11.15 12.04 -0.45
C ASN A 83 12.30 11.53 -1.35
N ALA A 84 13.10 10.57 -0.89
CA ALA A 84 14.09 9.89 -1.72
C ALA A 84 13.46 8.78 -2.61
N ALA A 85 12.26 8.30 -2.27
CA ALA A 85 11.57 7.29 -3.06
C ALA A 85 11.19 7.82 -4.44
N ARG A 86 11.31 6.96 -5.45
CA ARG A 86 10.92 7.22 -6.83
C ARG A 86 9.75 6.31 -7.23
N THR A 87 9.17 6.58 -8.39
CA THR A 87 8.25 5.60 -8.98
C THR A 87 9.02 4.32 -9.33
N ARG A 88 8.36 3.17 -9.28
CA ARG A 88 8.93 1.95 -9.84
C ARG A 88 9.31 2.13 -11.30
N SER A 89 10.34 1.39 -11.72
CA SER A 89 10.77 1.35 -13.12
C SER A 89 9.58 0.98 -14.02
N GLY A 90 9.41 1.71 -15.12
CA GLY A 90 8.30 1.50 -16.05
C GLY A 90 6.95 2.10 -15.63
N ALA A 91 6.70 2.41 -14.35
CA ALA A 91 5.40 2.87 -13.88
C ALA A 91 4.89 4.10 -14.63
N LYS A 92 5.72 5.13 -14.83
CA LYS A 92 5.31 6.34 -15.57
C LYS A 92 4.91 6.03 -17.02
N GLY A 93 5.57 5.09 -17.67
CA GLY A 93 5.22 4.65 -19.05
C GLY A 93 3.85 4.00 -19.10
N VAL A 94 3.58 3.07 -18.17
CA VAL A 94 2.28 2.40 -18.04
C VAL A 94 1.16 3.41 -17.74
N LEU A 95 1.38 4.33 -16.79
CA LEU A 95 0.37 5.34 -16.45
C LEU A 95 0.05 6.25 -17.65
N LYS A 96 1.06 6.70 -18.42
CA LYS A 96 0.84 7.49 -19.62
C LYS A 96 0.06 6.72 -20.69
N PHE A 97 0.42 5.45 -20.93
CA PHE A 97 -0.29 4.58 -21.86
C PHE A 97 -1.76 4.41 -21.50
N LEU A 98 -2.05 4.11 -20.22
CA LEU A 98 -3.43 3.96 -19.74
C LEU A 98 -4.23 5.27 -19.88
N ARG A 99 -3.61 6.42 -19.62
CA ARG A 99 -4.24 7.73 -19.79
C ARG A 99 -4.58 8.02 -21.25
N GLN A 100 -3.66 7.72 -22.17
CA GLN A 100 -3.89 7.83 -23.62
C GLN A 100 -5.00 6.90 -24.10
N SER A 101 -5.10 5.72 -23.50
CA SER A 101 -6.16 4.73 -23.75
C SER A 101 -7.50 5.09 -23.10
N LYS A 102 -7.61 6.25 -22.45
CA LYS A 102 -8.83 6.74 -21.77
C LYS A 102 -9.35 5.76 -20.69
N ILE A 103 -8.46 5.01 -20.07
CA ILE A 103 -8.79 4.11 -18.96
C ILE A 103 -8.78 4.92 -17.65
N THR A 104 -9.83 4.79 -16.86
CA THR A 104 -9.91 5.40 -15.53
C THR A 104 -8.83 4.82 -14.64
N MET A 105 -8.06 5.67 -13.95
CA MET A 105 -7.02 5.26 -13.02
C MET A 105 -7.28 5.82 -11.64
N VAL A 106 -7.26 4.96 -10.63
CA VAL A 106 -7.37 5.38 -9.23
C VAL A 106 -6.21 4.82 -8.41
N ILE A 107 -5.81 5.57 -7.41
CA ILE A 107 -4.98 5.03 -6.31
C ILE A 107 -5.92 4.58 -5.21
N TYR A 108 -5.72 3.36 -4.67
CA TYR A 108 -6.41 2.90 -3.47
C TYR A 108 -5.38 2.38 -2.46
N SER A 109 -5.34 3.01 -1.30
CA SER A 109 -4.23 2.81 -0.37
C SER A 109 -4.66 2.90 1.08
N ASN A 110 -3.95 2.18 1.94
CA ASN A 110 -4.05 2.32 3.39
C ASN A 110 -3.34 3.58 3.93
N HIS A 111 -2.60 4.28 3.08
CA HIS A 111 -1.96 5.56 3.42
C HIS A 111 -2.99 6.71 3.47
N ASN A 112 -2.56 7.95 3.68
CA ASN A 112 -3.44 9.12 3.70
C ASN A 112 -3.32 9.99 2.43
N ILE A 113 -4.44 10.61 2.04
CA ILE A 113 -4.55 11.44 0.84
C ILE A 113 -3.52 12.57 0.81
N PRO A 114 -3.31 13.37 1.88
CA PRO A 114 -2.36 14.47 1.85
C PRO A 114 -0.93 14.03 1.51
N ASN A 115 -0.46 12.93 2.08
CA ASN A 115 0.88 12.42 1.83
C ASN A 115 1.02 11.86 0.41
N ILE A 116 0.02 11.07 -0.05
CA ILE A 116 0.00 10.57 -1.44
C ILE A 116 0.03 11.74 -2.42
N HIS A 117 -0.81 12.77 -2.23
CA HIS A 117 -0.88 13.93 -3.12
C HIS A 117 0.47 14.66 -3.18
N ARG A 118 1.13 14.93 -2.06
CA ARG A 118 2.46 15.54 -1.99
C ARG A 118 3.49 14.73 -2.79
N GLN A 119 3.44 13.41 -2.67
CA GLN A 119 4.35 12.51 -3.40
C GLN A 119 4.05 12.49 -4.90
N LEU A 120 2.78 12.50 -5.31
CA LEU A 120 2.38 12.58 -6.72
C LEU A 120 2.90 13.83 -7.40
N VAL A 121 2.73 15.01 -6.77
CA VAL A 121 3.24 16.31 -7.25
C VAL A 121 4.77 16.24 -7.38
N ARG A 122 5.48 15.80 -6.35
CA ARG A 122 6.94 15.64 -6.38
C ARG A 122 7.43 14.72 -7.50
N LEU A 123 6.67 13.69 -7.81
CA LEU A 123 7.01 12.71 -8.85
C LEU A 123 6.53 13.12 -10.25
N ASN A 124 5.83 14.26 -10.41
CA ASN A 124 5.23 14.74 -11.65
C ASN A 124 4.28 13.69 -12.28
N ILE A 125 3.35 13.15 -11.49
CA ILE A 125 2.31 12.20 -11.91
C ILE A 125 0.92 12.51 -11.30
N ASP A 126 0.76 13.66 -10.65
CA ASP A 126 -0.47 14.08 -9.98
C ASP A 126 -1.68 14.20 -10.93
N GLY A 127 -1.46 14.66 -12.17
CA GLY A 127 -2.50 14.78 -13.19
C GLY A 127 -2.92 13.46 -13.87
N LEU A 128 -2.34 12.32 -13.51
CA LEU A 128 -2.62 11.04 -14.19
C LEU A 128 -3.78 10.26 -13.58
N PHE A 129 -4.16 10.54 -12.33
CA PHE A 129 -5.18 9.78 -11.61
C PHE A 129 -6.49 10.53 -11.50
N ASP A 130 -7.60 9.80 -11.69
CA ASP A 130 -8.95 10.36 -11.60
C ASP A 130 -9.41 10.47 -10.13
N ARG A 131 -8.86 9.64 -9.23
CA ARG A 131 -9.18 9.67 -7.79
C ARG A 131 -8.10 9.04 -6.93
N ILE A 132 -8.01 9.51 -5.68
CA ILE A 132 -7.26 8.86 -4.59
C ILE A 132 -8.29 8.35 -3.58
N LEU A 133 -8.31 7.05 -3.37
CA LEU A 133 -9.16 6.33 -2.43
C LEU A 133 -8.28 5.89 -1.25
N ALA A 134 -8.20 6.71 -0.23
CA ALA A 134 -7.30 6.51 0.90
C ALA A 134 -7.85 7.20 2.15
N ASN A 135 -7.17 7.07 3.29
CA ASN A 135 -7.54 7.74 4.53
C ASN A 135 -7.54 9.27 4.33
N LYS A 136 -8.56 9.96 4.87
CA LYS A 136 -8.72 11.41 4.64
C LYS A 136 -7.68 12.24 5.37
N LYS A 137 -7.25 11.79 6.55
CA LYS A 137 -6.31 12.52 7.42
C LYS A 137 -5.10 11.67 7.78
N ALA A 138 -3.98 12.33 8.07
CA ALA A 138 -2.86 11.67 8.74
C ALA A 138 -3.30 11.25 10.16
N GLY A 139 -2.82 10.08 10.61
CA GLY A 139 -3.21 9.53 11.92
C GLY A 139 -4.52 8.72 11.94
N GLU A 140 -5.24 8.64 10.82
CA GLU A 140 -6.31 7.65 10.67
C GLU A 140 -5.68 6.26 10.44
N ASN A 141 -5.53 5.50 11.50
CA ASN A 141 -4.84 4.20 11.49
C ASN A 141 -5.81 3.03 11.28
N ALA A 142 -6.80 3.22 10.40
CA ALA A 142 -7.82 2.21 10.13
C ALA A 142 -7.23 0.85 9.69
N HIS A 143 -6.11 0.86 8.96
CA HIS A 143 -5.40 -0.33 8.50
C HIS A 143 -4.69 -1.11 9.63
N VAL A 144 -4.53 -0.51 10.81
CA VAL A 144 -3.89 -1.18 11.95
C VAL A 144 -4.76 -2.33 12.45
N PHE A 145 -6.07 -2.14 12.46
CA PHE A 145 -7.02 -3.11 13.00
C PHE A 145 -7.95 -3.75 11.97
N ALA A 146 -8.08 -3.17 10.77
CA ALA A 146 -8.99 -3.66 9.74
C ALA A 146 -8.48 -3.38 8.31
N ARG A 147 -9.03 -4.12 7.34
CA ARG A 147 -8.85 -3.84 5.90
C ARG A 147 -9.80 -2.72 5.51
N HIS A 148 -9.27 -1.54 5.23
CA HIS A 148 -10.09 -0.35 4.95
C HIS A 148 -10.16 0.00 3.47
N LYS A 149 -9.06 -0.07 2.72
CA LYS A 149 -8.99 0.34 1.31
C LYS A 149 -9.90 -0.46 0.39
N GLU A 150 -10.16 -1.72 0.72
CA GLU A 150 -11.10 -2.60 0.04
C GLU A 150 -12.50 -1.98 -0.08
N HIS A 151 -13.02 -1.45 1.04
CA HIS A 151 -14.33 -0.80 1.08
C HIS A 151 -14.37 0.44 0.18
N LEU A 152 -13.36 1.30 0.25
CA LEU A 152 -13.28 2.51 -0.56
C LEU A 152 -13.28 2.22 -2.06
N LEU A 153 -12.53 1.20 -2.50
CA LEU A 153 -12.50 0.79 -3.90
C LEU A 153 -13.85 0.25 -4.36
N ASN A 154 -14.47 -0.64 -3.55
CA ASN A 154 -15.75 -1.24 -3.90
C ASN A 154 -16.86 -0.19 -4.00
N GLU A 155 -16.93 0.77 -3.08
CA GLU A 155 -17.87 1.89 -3.14
C GLU A 155 -17.69 2.74 -4.42
N PHE A 156 -16.45 3.05 -4.78
CA PHE A 156 -16.16 3.78 -6.01
C PHE A 156 -16.62 3.02 -7.25
N ILE A 157 -16.37 1.71 -7.32
CA ILE A 157 -16.77 0.84 -8.42
C ILE A 157 -18.29 0.80 -8.57
N LYS A 158 -19.02 0.64 -7.44
CA LYS A 158 -20.50 0.68 -7.41
C LYS A 158 -21.05 2.03 -7.90
N GLN A 159 -20.51 3.14 -7.40
CA GLN A 159 -20.93 4.49 -7.81
C GLN A 159 -20.73 4.73 -9.30
N LYS A 160 -19.63 4.24 -9.85
CA LYS A 160 -19.30 4.37 -11.30
C LYS A 160 -19.95 3.29 -12.17
N LYS A 161 -20.65 2.31 -11.57
CA LYS A 161 -21.31 1.19 -12.22
C LYS A 161 -20.39 0.35 -13.11
N TYR A 162 -19.11 0.21 -12.71
CA TYR A 162 -18.20 -0.71 -13.38
C TYR A 162 -18.57 -2.16 -13.04
N LYS A 163 -18.46 -3.04 -14.04
CA LYS A 163 -18.60 -4.48 -13.84
C LYS A 163 -17.27 -5.08 -13.34
N PRO A 164 -17.27 -6.15 -12.53
CA PRO A 164 -16.02 -6.75 -12.00
C PRO A 164 -14.97 -7.04 -13.08
N HIS A 165 -15.37 -7.62 -14.21
CA HIS A 165 -14.47 -7.95 -15.32
C HIS A 165 -13.98 -6.73 -16.14
N GLU A 166 -14.38 -5.52 -15.77
CA GLU A 166 -13.88 -4.26 -16.34
C GLU A 166 -12.79 -3.62 -15.47
N VAL A 167 -12.46 -4.26 -14.31
CA VAL A 167 -11.57 -3.72 -13.27
C VAL A 167 -10.31 -4.55 -13.16
N ILE A 168 -9.17 -3.89 -13.08
CA ILE A 168 -7.89 -4.48 -12.69
C ILE A 168 -7.45 -3.86 -11.37
N SER A 169 -7.11 -4.69 -10.40
CA SER A 169 -6.43 -4.33 -9.15
C SER A 169 -4.94 -4.63 -9.30
N VAL A 170 -4.08 -3.66 -9.02
CA VAL A 170 -2.62 -3.78 -9.11
C VAL A 170 -2.01 -3.51 -7.75
N GLY A 171 -1.22 -4.45 -7.24
CA GLY A 171 -0.58 -4.29 -5.95
C GLY A 171 0.57 -5.27 -5.71
N ASP A 172 1.24 -5.14 -4.58
CA ASP A 172 2.43 -5.92 -4.23
C ASP A 172 2.24 -6.76 -2.95
N THR A 173 0.98 -6.87 -2.49
CA THR A 173 0.62 -7.68 -1.32
C THR A 173 -0.51 -8.68 -1.61
N GLU A 174 -0.66 -9.66 -0.73
CA GLU A 174 -1.79 -10.60 -0.78
C GLU A 174 -3.14 -9.88 -0.60
N GLU A 175 -3.17 -8.68 -0.01
CA GLU A 175 -4.40 -7.92 0.17
C GLU A 175 -5.07 -7.64 -1.17
N GLU A 176 -4.32 -7.19 -2.19
CA GLU A 176 -4.84 -6.91 -3.53
C GLU A 176 -5.38 -8.16 -4.21
N ILE A 177 -4.68 -9.29 -4.04
CA ILE A 177 -5.10 -10.58 -4.60
C ILE A 177 -6.42 -11.03 -3.95
N GLN A 178 -6.54 -10.91 -2.64
CA GLN A 178 -7.78 -11.26 -1.92
C GLN A 178 -8.94 -10.34 -2.31
N ILE A 179 -8.69 -9.04 -2.47
CA ILE A 179 -9.70 -8.09 -2.95
C ILE A 179 -10.19 -8.51 -4.35
N GLY A 180 -9.28 -8.82 -5.27
CA GLY A 180 -9.64 -9.27 -6.61
C GLY A 180 -10.46 -10.56 -6.58
N LYS A 181 -10.06 -11.55 -5.80
CA LYS A 181 -10.80 -12.81 -5.63
C LYS A 181 -12.20 -12.59 -5.03
N THR A 182 -12.31 -11.72 -4.03
CA THR A 182 -13.58 -11.46 -3.34
C THR A 182 -14.60 -10.78 -4.25
N TYR A 183 -14.17 -9.84 -5.09
CA TYR A 183 -15.07 -9.03 -5.92
C TYR A 183 -15.07 -9.41 -7.40
N GLY A 184 -14.28 -10.39 -7.81
CA GLY A 184 -14.18 -10.83 -9.20
C GLY A 184 -13.41 -9.88 -10.11
N TYR A 185 -12.50 -9.06 -9.55
CA TYR A 185 -11.60 -8.19 -10.33
C TYR A 185 -10.40 -8.99 -10.86
N TYR A 186 -9.87 -8.58 -12.01
CA TYR A 186 -8.55 -9.05 -12.40
C TYR A 186 -7.50 -8.48 -11.45
N THR A 187 -6.47 -9.27 -11.17
CA THR A 187 -5.34 -8.84 -10.33
C THR A 187 -4.03 -8.93 -11.06
N VAL A 188 -3.19 -7.93 -10.84
CA VAL A 188 -1.80 -7.92 -11.29
C VAL A 188 -0.92 -7.75 -10.06
N ALA A 189 -0.17 -8.80 -9.73
CA ALA A 189 0.76 -8.78 -8.61
C ALA A 189 2.12 -8.23 -9.04
N ILE A 190 2.63 -7.24 -8.32
CA ILE A 190 3.94 -6.62 -8.54
C ILE A 190 4.95 -7.23 -7.55
N THR A 191 5.96 -7.89 -8.07
CA THR A 191 7.02 -8.50 -7.25
C THR A 191 8.05 -7.48 -6.77
N GLY A 192 8.78 -7.80 -5.67
CA GLY A 192 9.83 -6.93 -5.11
C GLY A 192 9.30 -5.78 -4.26
N GLY A 193 8.03 -5.82 -3.85
CA GLY A 193 7.40 -4.93 -2.88
C GLY A 193 7.40 -5.53 -1.46
N TYR A 194 6.25 -5.43 -0.79
CA TYR A 194 6.10 -5.80 0.62
C TYR A 194 5.86 -7.31 0.84
N ASN A 195 5.42 -8.06 -0.18
CA ASN A 195 5.34 -9.50 -0.08
C ASN A 195 6.33 -10.22 -1.00
N THR A 196 6.69 -11.45 -0.64
CA THR A 196 7.54 -12.31 -1.48
C THR A 196 6.79 -12.77 -2.72
N THR A 197 7.52 -13.07 -3.81
CA THR A 197 6.92 -13.62 -5.04
C THR A 197 6.11 -14.90 -4.77
N ILE A 198 6.56 -15.75 -3.83
CA ILE A 198 5.85 -16.98 -3.46
C ILE A 198 4.48 -16.68 -2.84
N ARG A 199 4.37 -15.62 -2.04
CA ARG A 199 3.08 -15.23 -1.44
C ARG A 199 2.12 -14.61 -2.45
N LEU A 200 2.64 -14.10 -3.55
CA LEU A 200 1.85 -13.46 -4.61
C LEU A 200 1.37 -14.44 -5.70
N ALA A 201 1.90 -15.65 -5.75
CA ALA A 201 1.53 -16.70 -6.69
C ALA A 201 0.30 -17.48 -6.21
#